data_8350ae142a423b55a3579211dca1f9df
#
_entry.id   8350ae142a423b55a3579211dca1f9df
#
_cell.length_a   1.000
_cell.length_b   1.000
_cell.length_c   1.000
_cell.angle_alpha   90.00
_cell.angle_beta   90.00
_cell.angle_gamma   90.00
#
_symmetry.space_group_name_H-M   'P 1'
#
loop_
_entity.id
_entity.type
_entity.pdbx_description
1 polymer ?
#
loop_
_entity_poly.entity_id
_entity_poly.type
_entity_poly.pdbx_seq_one_letter_code
_entity_poly.pdbx_strand_id
1 'polypeptide(L)'
;MLLLRCPVCHAHLRSDGNAAACARGHTFDRAREGYLNLLPVQQKNSLNPGDDAAMVAARSEFLDAGYYESLRVALVRVLADVRPTDLLDCGCGEGWYSTALSRTAAATTALDISKDAIKRAARRDRAITWLVASSADIPLMDASVDAIAAIFSPIHVAEAARVLKAQGSLVVAAPDEKHLLELRAALYPQVRPHQPHKWLDSLAPTFTLLRDSRVQFPIDLPDHAAVNALLKMTPYYWRAERQRRAQVEALTGLSTQADFRILHFVREA
;
A
#
# COMPACT_ATOMS: atom_id res chain seq x y z
N MET A 1 18.02 -13.46 1.11
CA MET A 1 17.46 -13.82 2.46
C MET A 1 17.05 -12.52 3.12
N LEU A 2 15.79 -12.40 3.47
CA LEU A 2 15.22 -11.15 3.98
C LEU A 2 15.86 -10.72 5.29
N LEU A 3 16.30 -9.47 5.36
CA LEU A 3 17.02 -8.92 6.51
C LEU A 3 16.03 -8.17 7.42
N LEU A 4 15.25 -8.93 8.24
CA LEU A 4 14.32 -8.34 9.21
C LEU A 4 15.07 -7.67 10.36
N ARG A 5 14.53 -6.55 10.86
CA ARG A 5 15.01 -5.79 12.01
C ARG A 5 14.03 -5.93 13.18
N CYS A 6 14.54 -6.17 14.37
CA CYS A 6 13.73 -6.21 15.58
C CYS A 6 13.14 -4.83 15.88
N PRO A 7 11.80 -4.69 16.01
CA PRO A 7 11.18 -3.39 16.26
C PRO A 7 11.43 -2.87 17.69
N VAL A 8 12.01 -3.69 18.59
CA VAL A 8 12.29 -3.31 19.98
C VAL A 8 13.74 -2.84 20.17
N CYS A 9 14.70 -3.55 19.56
CA CYS A 9 16.12 -3.28 19.81
C CYS A 9 16.96 -3.08 18.54
N HIS A 10 16.31 -3.09 17.38
CA HIS A 10 16.87 -2.88 16.05
C HIS A 10 17.93 -3.91 15.61
N ALA A 11 18.20 -4.95 16.42
CA ALA A 11 19.06 -6.04 16.01
C ALA A 11 18.41 -6.90 14.92
N HIS A 12 19.21 -7.64 14.17
CA HIS A 12 18.73 -8.57 13.15
C HIS A 12 17.77 -9.61 13.75
N LEU A 13 16.62 -9.85 13.09
CA LEU A 13 15.69 -10.92 13.40
C LEU A 13 15.97 -12.12 12.51
N ARG A 14 16.17 -13.30 13.11
CA ARG A 14 16.20 -14.57 12.40
C ARG A 14 14.85 -15.25 12.48
N SER A 15 14.34 -15.72 11.35
CA SER A 15 13.09 -16.49 11.30
C SER A 15 13.41 -17.97 11.13
N ASP A 16 12.83 -18.82 11.98
CA ASP A 16 12.97 -20.28 11.96
C ASP A 16 11.73 -21.01 11.42
N GLY A 17 10.83 -20.27 10.76
CA GLY A 17 9.56 -20.78 10.22
C GLY A 17 8.37 -20.47 11.14
N ASN A 18 8.42 -20.80 12.42
CA ASN A 18 7.30 -20.59 13.34
C ASN A 18 7.37 -19.26 14.11
N ALA A 19 8.55 -18.70 14.25
CA ALA A 19 8.79 -17.44 14.94
C ALA A 19 9.93 -16.65 14.29
N ALA A 20 10.08 -15.40 14.71
CA ALA A 20 11.27 -14.60 14.45
C ALA A 20 11.86 -14.13 15.78
N ALA A 21 13.16 -14.30 15.99
CA ALA A 21 13.84 -13.93 17.21
C ALA A 21 15.12 -13.15 16.94
N CYS A 22 15.48 -12.25 17.86
CA CYS A 22 16.76 -11.54 17.82
C CYS A 22 17.72 -12.05 18.89
N ALA A 23 19.01 -11.72 18.75
CA ALA A 23 20.07 -12.11 19.71
C ALA A 23 19.85 -11.56 21.12
N ARG A 24 18.98 -10.55 21.31
CA ARG A 24 18.61 -9.98 22.61
C ARG A 24 17.38 -10.64 23.26
N GLY A 25 16.87 -11.75 22.69
CA GLY A 25 15.78 -12.54 23.24
C GLY A 25 14.37 -12.04 22.91
N HIS A 26 14.18 -11.00 22.09
CA HIS A 26 12.84 -10.64 21.64
C HIS A 26 12.35 -11.63 20.59
N THR A 27 11.16 -12.20 20.82
CA THR A 27 10.56 -13.23 19.98
C THR A 27 9.19 -12.78 19.48
N PHE A 28 8.87 -13.08 18.23
CA PHE A 28 7.63 -12.73 17.55
C PHE A 28 7.07 -13.98 16.86
N ASP A 29 5.93 -14.45 17.30
CA ASP A 29 5.30 -15.64 16.74
C ASP A 29 4.72 -15.35 15.35
N ARG A 30 4.84 -16.33 14.47
CA ARG A 30 4.19 -16.32 13.17
C ARG A 30 2.72 -16.72 13.35
N ALA A 31 1.81 -15.91 12.85
CA ALA A 31 0.40 -16.24 12.86
C ALA A 31 0.11 -17.47 11.97
N ARG A 32 -0.99 -18.16 12.25
CA ARG A 32 -1.44 -19.32 11.45
C ARG A 32 -1.57 -19.01 9.95
N GLU A 33 -1.94 -17.77 9.60
CA GLU A 33 -2.02 -17.29 8.24
C GLU A 33 -0.66 -17.05 7.58
N GLY A 34 0.44 -17.04 8.34
CA GLY A 34 1.81 -16.95 7.83
C GLY A 34 2.48 -15.58 8.01
N TYR A 35 1.82 -14.56 8.56
CA TYR A 35 2.40 -13.23 8.79
C TYR A 35 3.10 -13.12 10.15
N LEU A 36 4.00 -12.14 10.27
CA LEU A 36 4.59 -11.71 11.55
C LEU A 36 3.97 -10.37 11.98
N ASN A 37 3.65 -10.26 13.28
CA ASN A 37 3.23 -8.98 13.85
C ASN A 37 4.42 -8.30 14.53
N LEU A 38 5.01 -7.33 13.82
CA LEU A 38 6.16 -6.56 14.26
C LEU A 38 5.78 -5.11 14.65
N LEU A 39 4.48 -4.82 14.85
CA LEU A 39 4.01 -3.51 15.31
C LEU A 39 4.01 -3.44 16.83
N PRO A 40 4.94 -2.69 17.47
CA PRO A 40 4.95 -2.50 18.91
C PRO A 40 3.68 -1.81 19.41
N VAL A 41 3.24 -2.14 20.63
CA VAL A 41 2.03 -1.52 21.22
C VAL A 41 2.18 0.00 21.34
N GLN A 42 3.39 0.48 21.61
CA GLN A 42 3.71 1.92 21.75
C GLN A 42 3.56 2.71 20.45
N GLN A 43 3.62 2.03 19.28
CA GLN A 43 3.45 2.66 17.97
C GLN A 43 1.98 2.64 17.49
N LYS A 44 1.06 2.12 18.28
CA LYS A 44 -0.35 2.10 17.94
C LYS A 44 -1.01 3.41 18.37
N ASN A 45 -1.49 4.19 17.40
CA ASN A 45 -2.28 5.40 17.66
C ASN A 45 -3.75 5.10 18.01
N SER A 46 -4.20 3.85 17.87
CA SER A 46 -5.52 3.35 18.22
C SER A 46 -5.44 1.85 18.54
N LEU A 47 -6.51 1.27 19.10
CA LEU A 47 -6.57 -0.19 19.37
C LEU A 47 -6.42 -1.01 18.09
N ASN A 48 -7.02 -0.57 16.98
CA ASN A 48 -6.96 -1.18 15.67
C ASN A 48 -6.54 -0.11 14.64
N PRO A 49 -5.22 0.13 14.44
CA PRO A 49 -4.76 1.11 13.48
C PRO A 49 -4.94 0.61 12.04
N GLY A 50 -5.13 1.55 11.11
CA GLY A 50 -5.36 1.28 9.69
C GLY A 50 -6.82 0.99 9.35
N ASP A 51 -7.03 0.38 8.19
CA ASP A 51 -8.35 0.05 7.69
C ASP A 51 -8.99 -1.06 8.53
N ASP A 52 -10.27 -0.93 8.81
CA ASP A 52 -11.05 -1.95 9.51
C ASP A 52 -11.46 -3.12 8.57
N ALA A 53 -12.01 -4.18 9.15
CA ALA A 53 -12.40 -5.38 8.41
C ALA A 53 -13.44 -5.12 7.31
N ALA A 54 -14.36 -4.17 7.52
CA ALA A 54 -15.41 -3.82 6.54
C ALA A 54 -14.79 -3.06 5.36
N MET A 55 -13.91 -2.11 5.61
CA MET A 55 -13.19 -1.38 4.58
C MET A 55 -12.27 -2.30 3.76
N VAL A 56 -11.54 -3.20 4.44
CA VAL A 56 -10.70 -4.23 3.80
C VAL A 56 -11.55 -5.17 2.92
N ALA A 57 -12.73 -5.57 3.38
CA ALA A 57 -13.63 -6.44 2.61
C ALA A 57 -14.15 -5.73 1.34
N ALA A 58 -14.62 -4.49 1.47
CA ALA A 58 -15.09 -3.69 0.34
C ALA A 58 -13.98 -3.44 -0.70
N ARG A 59 -12.74 -3.16 -0.23
CA ARG A 59 -11.58 -3.01 -1.11
C ARG A 59 -11.27 -4.30 -1.87
N SER A 60 -11.29 -5.44 -1.18
CA SER A 60 -11.06 -6.72 -1.87
C SER A 60 -12.13 -6.99 -2.92
N GLU A 61 -13.41 -6.79 -2.60
CA GLU A 61 -14.51 -6.97 -3.55
C GLU A 61 -14.31 -6.12 -4.81
N PHE A 62 -14.01 -4.84 -4.64
CA PHE A 62 -13.77 -3.92 -5.74
C PHE A 62 -12.54 -4.29 -6.59
N LEU A 63 -11.41 -4.59 -5.93
CA LEU A 63 -10.17 -4.91 -6.62
C LEU A 63 -10.22 -6.29 -7.30
N ASP A 64 -10.82 -7.29 -6.64
CA ASP A 64 -10.97 -8.65 -7.19
C ASP A 64 -11.92 -8.66 -8.41
N ALA A 65 -12.87 -7.70 -8.51
CA ALA A 65 -13.67 -7.47 -9.71
C ALA A 65 -12.87 -6.84 -10.87
N GLY A 66 -11.59 -6.46 -10.66
CA GLY A 66 -10.69 -6.00 -11.72
C GLY A 66 -10.78 -4.53 -12.07
N TYR A 67 -11.55 -3.71 -11.34
CA TYR A 67 -11.74 -2.29 -11.68
C TYR A 67 -10.44 -1.48 -11.74
N TYR A 68 -9.36 -1.91 -11.04
CA TYR A 68 -8.05 -1.25 -11.08
C TYR A 68 -6.96 -2.07 -11.78
N GLU A 69 -7.34 -3.05 -12.61
CA GLU A 69 -6.38 -3.92 -13.31
C GLU A 69 -5.40 -3.14 -14.18
N SER A 70 -5.87 -2.09 -14.88
CA SER A 70 -5.00 -1.25 -15.72
C SER A 70 -3.89 -0.57 -14.92
N LEU A 71 -4.16 -0.13 -13.69
CA LEU A 71 -3.13 0.41 -12.79
C LEU A 71 -2.16 -0.69 -12.35
N ARG A 72 -2.66 -1.87 -11.97
CA ARG A 72 -1.84 -3.01 -11.56
C ARG A 72 -0.85 -3.43 -12.65
N VAL A 73 -1.34 -3.54 -13.88
CA VAL A 73 -0.50 -3.84 -15.05
C VAL A 73 0.57 -2.76 -15.28
N ALA A 74 0.21 -1.49 -15.14
CA ALA A 74 1.17 -0.39 -15.31
C ALA A 74 2.27 -0.43 -14.24
N LEU A 75 1.92 -0.70 -12.98
CA LEU A 75 2.88 -0.85 -11.87
C LEU A 75 3.83 -2.03 -12.07
N VAL A 76 3.30 -3.19 -12.50
CA VAL A 76 4.12 -4.36 -12.85
C VAL A 76 5.13 -4.02 -13.94
N ARG A 77 4.74 -3.27 -14.98
CA ARG A 77 5.66 -2.86 -16.06
C ARG A 77 6.79 -1.98 -15.52
N VAL A 78 6.47 -0.98 -14.68
CA VAL A 78 7.50 -0.11 -14.09
C VAL A 78 8.49 -0.93 -13.26
N LEU A 79 8.02 -1.84 -12.41
CA LEU A 79 8.89 -2.68 -11.57
C LEU A 79 9.64 -3.75 -12.38
N ALA A 80 9.08 -4.25 -13.48
CA ALA A 80 9.79 -5.14 -14.39
C ALA A 80 10.99 -4.47 -15.08
N ASP A 81 10.90 -3.15 -15.35
CA ASP A 81 12.04 -2.36 -15.86
C ASP A 81 13.13 -2.20 -14.77
N VAL A 82 12.75 -2.06 -13.49
CA VAL A 82 13.66 -1.95 -12.34
C VAL A 82 14.38 -3.27 -12.06
N ARG A 83 13.71 -4.43 -12.21
CA ARG A 83 14.24 -5.79 -11.93
C ARG A 83 14.80 -5.94 -10.51
N PRO A 84 14.05 -5.62 -9.46
CA PRO A 84 14.57 -5.73 -8.10
C PRO A 84 14.82 -7.18 -7.70
N THR A 85 15.88 -7.45 -6.93
CA THR A 85 16.05 -8.72 -6.24
C THR A 85 15.15 -8.75 -5.02
N ASP A 86 15.19 -7.70 -4.19
CA ASP A 86 14.41 -7.55 -2.96
C ASP A 86 13.44 -6.37 -3.12
N LEU A 87 12.13 -6.66 -3.10
CA LEU A 87 11.04 -5.67 -3.20
C LEU A 87 10.34 -5.51 -1.86
N LEU A 88 10.10 -4.28 -1.45
CA LEU A 88 9.19 -3.93 -0.36
C LEU A 88 7.90 -3.29 -0.91
N ASP A 89 6.74 -3.87 -0.61
CA ASP A 89 5.44 -3.20 -0.80
C ASP A 89 5.03 -2.56 0.54
N CYS A 90 5.08 -1.23 0.59
CA CYS A 90 4.91 -0.43 1.81
C CYS A 90 3.50 0.16 1.88
N GLY A 91 2.68 -0.35 2.82
CA GLY A 91 1.24 -0.06 2.89
C GLY A 91 0.45 -0.92 1.91
N CYS A 92 0.73 -2.22 1.92
CA CYS A 92 0.25 -3.18 0.92
C CYS A 92 -1.26 -3.48 1.01
N GLY A 93 -1.94 -3.01 2.07
CA GLY A 93 -3.35 -3.34 2.31
C GLY A 93 -3.58 -4.86 2.37
N GLU A 94 -4.59 -5.34 1.67
CA GLU A 94 -4.98 -6.75 1.59
C GLU A 94 -4.20 -7.55 0.53
N GLY A 95 -3.12 -6.97 -0.04
CA GLY A 95 -2.13 -7.69 -0.86
C GLY A 95 -2.50 -7.88 -2.33
N TRP A 96 -3.54 -7.23 -2.83
CA TRP A 96 -3.97 -7.40 -4.23
C TRP A 96 -2.91 -6.93 -5.24
N TYR A 97 -2.27 -5.79 -4.99
CA TYR A 97 -1.13 -5.34 -5.79
C TYR A 97 0.11 -6.21 -5.53
N SER A 98 0.42 -6.49 -4.26
CA SER A 98 1.62 -7.24 -3.87
C SER A 98 1.76 -8.57 -4.60
N THR A 99 0.66 -9.32 -4.79
CA THR A 99 0.66 -10.61 -5.51
C THR A 99 1.05 -10.50 -6.98
N ALA A 100 0.79 -9.37 -7.62
CA ALA A 100 1.24 -9.13 -8.99
C ALA A 100 2.68 -8.60 -9.03
N LEU A 101 3.02 -7.69 -8.11
CA LEU A 101 4.35 -7.07 -8.02
C LEU A 101 5.42 -8.10 -7.63
N SER A 102 5.09 -9.09 -6.80
CA SER A 102 6.03 -10.15 -6.39
C SER A 102 6.61 -10.93 -7.56
N ARG A 103 5.93 -10.96 -8.70
CA ARG A 103 6.41 -11.61 -9.92
C ARG A 103 7.57 -10.88 -10.60
N THR A 104 7.86 -9.65 -10.20
CA THR A 104 8.95 -8.81 -10.73
C THR A 104 10.23 -8.89 -9.92
N ALA A 105 10.22 -9.58 -8.77
CA ALA A 105 11.31 -9.66 -7.82
C ALA A 105 11.62 -11.10 -7.42
N ALA A 106 12.85 -11.36 -6.98
CA ALA A 106 13.22 -12.67 -6.45
C ALA A 106 12.66 -12.91 -5.04
N ALA A 107 12.55 -11.85 -4.23
CA ALA A 107 11.92 -11.88 -2.92
C ALA A 107 11.07 -10.63 -2.68
N THR A 108 9.90 -10.80 -2.07
CA THR A 108 9.00 -9.70 -1.75
C THR A 108 8.61 -9.74 -0.27
N THR A 109 8.75 -8.58 0.35
CA THR A 109 8.16 -8.26 1.66
C THR A 109 7.05 -7.27 1.46
N ALA A 110 5.97 -7.44 2.20
CA ALA A 110 4.86 -6.51 2.19
C ALA A 110 4.44 -6.17 3.64
N LEU A 111 4.21 -4.90 3.91
CA LEU A 111 3.80 -4.46 5.23
C LEU A 111 2.58 -3.55 5.17
N ASP A 112 1.77 -3.65 6.21
CA ASP A 112 0.67 -2.73 6.49
C ASP A 112 0.45 -2.63 7.99
N ILE A 113 -0.08 -1.49 8.44
CA ILE A 113 -0.40 -1.28 9.85
C ILE A 113 -1.69 -2.01 10.25
N SER A 114 -2.59 -2.27 9.29
CA SER A 114 -3.84 -3.00 9.52
C SER A 114 -3.60 -4.50 9.62
N LYS A 115 -3.85 -5.05 10.81
CA LYS A 115 -3.78 -6.50 11.04
C LYS A 115 -4.82 -7.25 10.20
N ASP A 116 -6.02 -6.68 10.01
CA ASP A 116 -7.08 -7.31 9.22
C ASP A 116 -6.72 -7.38 7.74
N ALA A 117 -6.09 -6.33 7.22
CA ALA A 117 -5.55 -6.31 5.86
C ALA A 117 -4.47 -7.39 5.67
N ILE A 118 -3.45 -7.42 6.52
CA ILE A 118 -2.35 -8.40 6.44
C ILE A 118 -2.84 -9.84 6.62
N LYS A 119 -3.80 -10.07 7.51
CA LYS A 119 -4.41 -11.40 7.67
C LYS A 119 -5.07 -11.90 6.38
N ARG A 120 -5.69 -11.00 5.60
CA ARG A 120 -6.28 -11.30 4.30
C ARG A 120 -5.19 -11.50 3.24
N ALA A 121 -4.21 -10.60 3.20
CA ALA A 121 -3.07 -10.64 2.28
C ALA A 121 -2.28 -11.96 2.39
N ALA A 122 -1.98 -12.41 3.59
CA ALA A 122 -1.25 -13.66 3.85
C ALA A 122 -1.96 -14.93 3.35
N ARG A 123 -3.27 -14.85 3.10
CA ARG A 123 -4.04 -15.94 2.48
C ARG A 123 -4.00 -15.91 0.95
N ARG A 124 -3.67 -14.74 0.33
CA ARG A 124 -3.56 -14.60 -1.12
C ARG A 124 -2.30 -15.28 -1.68
N ASP A 125 -1.16 -15.08 -1.00
CA ASP A 125 0.11 -15.65 -1.45
C ASP A 125 1.02 -15.94 -0.25
N ARG A 126 1.48 -17.18 -0.13
CA ARG A 126 2.38 -17.64 0.95
C ARG A 126 3.87 -17.42 0.63
N ALA A 127 4.21 -17.08 -0.61
CA ALA A 127 5.59 -16.82 -1.00
C ALA A 127 6.06 -15.42 -0.57
N ILE A 128 5.12 -14.49 -0.31
CA ILE A 128 5.41 -13.15 0.16
C ILE A 128 5.58 -13.13 1.67
N THR A 129 6.57 -12.41 2.17
CA THR A 129 6.72 -12.17 3.61
C THR A 129 5.81 -11.03 4.05
N TRP A 130 4.76 -11.37 4.81
CA TRP A 130 3.75 -10.43 5.27
C TRP A 130 4.03 -9.95 6.69
N LEU A 131 4.00 -8.63 6.90
CA LEU A 131 4.31 -7.99 8.18
C LEU A 131 3.17 -7.04 8.60
N VAL A 132 2.69 -7.17 9.83
CA VAL A 132 1.96 -6.06 10.48
C VAL A 132 3.00 -5.13 11.06
N ALA A 133 3.15 -3.93 10.47
CA ALA A 133 4.19 -2.98 10.85
C ALA A 133 3.84 -1.55 10.41
N SER A 134 4.55 -0.57 10.97
CA SER A 134 4.43 0.83 10.58
C SER A 134 5.43 1.19 9.46
N SER A 135 4.97 1.97 8.47
CA SER A 135 5.85 2.58 7.48
C SER A 135 6.76 3.69 8.07
N ALA A 136 6.45 4.15 9.29
CA ALA A 136 7.27 5.11 10.02
C ALA A 136 8.43 4.47 10.79
N ASP A 137 8.45 3.14 10.92
CA ASP A 137 9.55 2.36 11.51
C ASP A 137 9.54 0.98 10.85
N ILE A 138 10.12 0.93 9.65
CA ILE A 138 10.11 -0.26 8.80
C ILE A 138 11.00 -1.35 9.43
N PRO A 139 10.48 -2.55 9.73
CA PRO A 139 11.24 -3.60 10.39
C PRO A 139 12.16 -4.38 9.43
N LEU A 140 12.91 -3.64 8.64
CA LEU A 140 13.97 -4.14 7.75
C LEU A 140 15.30 -3.46 8.09
N MET A 141 16.40 -4.17 7.89
CA MET A 141 17.74 -3.62 8.05
C MET A 141 18.01 -2.51 7.04
N ASP A 142 19.00 -1.68 7.33
CA ASP A 142 19.44 -0.60 6.44
C ASP A 142 19.94 -1.17 5.10
N ALA A 143 19.70 -0.47 4.01
CA ALA A 143 20.16 -0.83 2.66
C ALA A 143 19.86 -2.30 2.29
N SER A 144 18.66 -2.78 2.60
CA SER A 144 18.28 -4.19 2.46
C SER A 144 17.37 -4.47 1.26
N VAL A 145 16.77 -3.46 0.63
CA VAL A 145 15.88 -3.65 -0.52
C VAL A 145 16.33 -2.84 -1.74
N ASP A 146 16.08 -3.39 -2.94
CA ASP A 146 16.40 -2.74 -4.21
C ASP A 146 15.29 -1.79 -4.66
N ALA A 147 14.04 -2.10 -4.29
CA ALA A 147 12.90 -1.27 -4.62
C ALA A 147 11.85 -1.24 -3.51
N ILE A 148 11.17 -0.09 -3.42
CA ILE A 148 9.95 0.10 -2.62
C ILE A 148 8.81 0.47 -3.57
N ALA A 149 7.67 -0.21 -3.44
CA ALA A 149 6.39 0.22 -3.96
C ALA A 149 5.57 0.85 -2.83
N ALA A 150 4.97 2.02 -3.06
CA ALA A 150 4.05 2.69 -2.14
C ALA A 150 2.78 3.09 -2.91
N ILE A 151 1.73 2.25 -2.80
CA ILE A 151 0.51 2.42 -3.59
C ILE A 151 -0.58 2.97 -2.67
N PHE A 152 -0.97 4.23 -2.88
CA PHE A 152 -1.94 4.96 -2.04
C PHE A 152 -1.57 5.01 -0.55
N SER A 153 -0.31 4.81 -0.26
CA SER A 153 0.26 4.74 1.09
C SER A 153 1.13 5.97 1.39
N PRO A 154 1.18 6.44 2.65
CA PRO A 154 2.08 7.51 3.03
C PRO A 154 3.54 7.06 2.94
N ILE A 155 4.42 7.98 2.56
CA ILE A 155 5.87 7.76 2.48
C ILE A 155 6.53 8.49 3.64
N HIS A 156 7.29 7.74 4.44
CA HIS A 156 8.20 8.26 5.44
C HIS A 156 9.61 8.30 4.84
N VAL A 157 10.01 9.47 4.34
CA VAL A 157 11.23 9.68 3.51
C VAL A 157 12.48 9.09 4.17
N ALA A 158 12.70 9.37 5.45
CA ALA A 158 13.86 8.87 6.19
C ALA A 158 13.90 7.32 6.26
N GLU A 159 12.75 6.68 6.50
CA GLU A 159 12.67 5.22 6.57
C GLU A 159 12.79 4.57 5.18
N ALA A 160 12.16 5.16 4.15
CA ALA A 160 12.34 4.70 2.78
C ALA A 160 13.81 4.79 2.35
N ALA A 161 14.48 5.91 2.64
CA ALA A 161 15.90 6.09 2.36
C ALA A 161 16.77 5.11 3.16
N ARG A 162 16.44 4.85 4.42
CA ARG A 162 17.22 3.95 5.26
C ARG A 162 17.22 2.52 4.72
N VAL A 163 16.05 1.99 4.33
CA VAL A 163 15.95 0.58 3.92
C VAL A 163 16.32 0.33 2.46
N LEU A 164 16.22 1.34 1.58
CA LEU A 164 16.68 1.25 0.20
C LEU A 164 18.20 1.19 0.14
N LYS A 165 18.73 0.36 -0.75
CA LYS A 165 20.13 0.40 -1.18
C LYS A 165 20.43 1.72 -1.90
N ALA A 166 21.70 2.13 -1.99
CA ALA A 166 22.11 3.23 -2.85
C ALA A 166 21.65 2.94 -4.30
N GLN A 167 21.14 3.95 -4.98
CA GLN A 167 20.53 3.83 -6.32
C GLN A 167 19.27 2.94 -6.35
N GLY A 168 18.72 2.57 -5.20
CA GLY A 168 17.46 1.83 -5.10
C GLY A 168 16.26 2.65 -5.57
N SER A 169 15.22 1.99 -6.04
CA SER A 169 14.05 2.61 -6.65
C SER A 169 12.90 2.78 -5.66
N LEU A 170 12.23 3.93 -5.70
CA LEU A 170 10.97 4.18 -5.02
C LEU A 170 9.88 4.42 -6.08
N VAL A 171 8.89 3.53 -6.15
CA VAL A 171 7.76 3.62 -7.06
C VAL A 171 6.50 3.96 -6.28
N VAL A 172 5.89 5.08 -6.59
CA VAL A 172 4.72 5.61 -5.89
C VAL A 172 3.53 5.71 -6.82
N ALA A 173 2.38 5.21 -6.38
CA ALA A 173 1.10 5.49 -7.06
C ALA A 173 0.22 6.38 -6.19
N ALA A 174 -0.27 7.46 -6.79
CA ALA A 174 -1.15 8.42 -6.12
C ALA A 174 -2.33 8.80 -7.04
N PRO A 175 -3.51 9.13 -6.47
CA PRO A 175 -4.62 9.67 -7.26
C PRO A 175 -4.26 11.03 -7.86
N ASP A 176 -4.61 11.23 -9.14
CA ASP A 176 -4.47 12.49 -9.86
C ASP A 176 -5.79 13.28 -9.83
N GLU A 177 -5.79 14.46 -10.42
CA GLU A 177 -6.84 15.49 -10.31
C GLU A 177 -8.26 14.96 -10.57
N LYS A 178 -8.42 14.16 -11.63
CA LYS A 178 -9.72 13.65 -12.08
C LYS A 178 -10.13 12.31 -11.45
N HIS A 179 -9.32 11.79 -10.54
CA HIS A 179 -9.62 10.50 -9.91
C HIS A 179 -10.97 10.52 -9.19
N LEU A 180 -11.89 9.63 -9.62
CA LEU A 180 -13.23 9.45 -9.08
C LEU A 180 -14.02 10.78 -8.97
N LEU A 181 -13.91 11.64 -9.98
CA LEU A 181 -14.47 12.99 -9.92
C LEU A 181 -15.99 12.95 -9.75
N GLU A 182 -16.69 12.05 -10.44
CA GLU A 182 -18.16 11.91 -10.40
C GLU A 182 -18.61 11.43 -9.01
N LEU A 183 -17.94 10.45 -8.44
CA LEU A 183 -18.19 9.99 -7.07
C LEU A 183 -17.97 11.12 -6.05
N ARG A 184 -16.88 11.87 -6.20
CA ARG A 184 -16.53 12.98 -5.30
C ARG A 184 -17.52 14.14 -5.44
N ALA A 185 -18.00 14.44 -6.65
CA ALA A 185 -19.03 15.45 -6.89
C ALA A 185 -20.38 15.09 -6.27
N ALA A 186 -20.73 13.79 -6.24
CA ALA A 186 -21.94 13.35 -5.55
C ALA A 186 -21.82 13.46 -4.01
N LEU A 187 -20.61 13.25 -3.45
CA LEU A 187 -20.38 13.26 -2.01
C LEU A 187 -20.12 14.64 -1.42
N TYR A 188 -19.55 15.58 -2.19
CA TYR A 188 -19.08 16.87 -1.68
C TYR A 188 -19.65 18.05 -2.46
N PRO A 189 -20.07 19.13 -1.79
CA PRO A 189 -20.54 20.37 -2.48
C PRO A 189 -19.44 21.02 -3.34
N GLN A 190 -18.18 20.87 -2.91
CA GLN A 190 -17.00 21.36 -3.60
C GLN A 190 -15.95 20.25 -3.66
N VAL A 191 -15.58 19.87 -4.87
CA VAL A 191 -14.52 18.89 -5.10
C VAL A 191 -13.17 19.59 -5.14
N ARG A 192 -12.30 19.28 -4.18
CA ARG A 192 -10.91 19.75 -4.21
C ARG A 192 -10.09 18.80 -5.11
N PRO A 193 -9.28 19.30 -6.06
CA PRO A 193 -8.43 18.46 -6.87
C PRO A 193 -7.41 17.73 -6.00
N HIS A 194 -7.03 16.52 -6.39
CA HIS A 194 -5.89 15.86 -5.82
C HIS A 194 -4.60 16.57 -6.25
N GLN A 195 -3.60 16.52 -5.39
CA GLN A 195 -2.29 17.12 -5.62
C GLN A 195 -1.22 16.03 -5.50
N PRO A 196 -1.03 15.20 -6.54
CA PRO A 196 -0.11 14.07 -6.47
C PRO A 196 1.35 14.48 -6.27
N HIS A 197 1.68 15.73 -6.58
CA HIS A 197 3.04 16.27 -6.49
C HIS A 197 3.33 17.06 -5.20
N LYS A 198 2.35 17.20 -4.28
CA LYS A 198 2.49 18.06 -3.09
C LYS A 198 3.64 17.69 -2.14
N TRP A 199 4.12 16.44 -2.22
CA TRP A 199 5.19 15.92 -1.38
C TRP A 199 6.52 15.74 -2.13
N LEU A 200 6.62 16.13 -3.41
CA LEU A 200 7.87 16.05 -4.19
C LEU A 200 9.00 16.82 -3.52
N ASP A 201 8.72 18.02 -2.99
CA ASP A 201 9.72 18.83 -2.32
C ASP A 201 10.33 18.12 -1.09
N SER A 202 9.54 17.30 -0.39
CA SER A 202 10.02 16.53 0.75
C SER A 202 10.89 15.34 0.34
N LEU A 203 10.72 14.82 -0.87
CA LEU A 203 11.52 13.74 -1.44
C LEU A 203 12.81 14.25 -2.10
N ALA A 204 12.77 15.42 -2.71
CA ALA A 204 13.84 15.97 -3.56
C ALA A 204 15.26 15.97 -2.95
N PRO A 205 15.48 16.19 -1.65
CA PRO A 205 16.82 16.10 -1.07
C PRO A 205 17.42 14.69 -1.06
N THR A 206 16.56 13.66 -1.17
CA THR A 206 16.96 12.26 -0.96
C THR A 206 16.72 11.39 -2.20
N PHE A 207 15.76 11.80 -3.02
CA PHE A 207 15.29 11.03 -4.18
C PHE A 207 15.20 11.92 -5.42
N THR A 208 15.74 11.44 -6.53
CA THR A 208 15.58 12.07 -7.85
C THR A 208 14.45 11.42 -8.61
N LEU A 209 13.50 12.22 -9.11
CA LEU A 209 12.41 11.76 -9.96
C LEU A 209 12.96 11.38 -11.35
N LEU A 210 12.83 10.10 -11.72
CA LEU A 210 13.23 9.59 -13.03
C LEU A 210 12.09 9.58 -14.04
N ARG A 211 10.89 9.25 -13.57
CA ARG A 211 9.73 9.08 -14.46
C ARG A 211 8.44 9.48 -13.75
N ASP A 212 7.61 10.23 -14.47
CA ASP A 212 6.24 10.58 -14.09
C ASP A 212 5.30 10.08 -15.20
N SER A 213 4.42 9.15 -14.87
CA SER A 213 3.50 8.53 -15.82
C SER A 213 2.07 8.64 -15.33
N ARG A 214 1.15 9.00 -16.24
CA ARG A 214 -0.28 9.03 -15.93
C ARG A 214 -0.96 7.76 -16.43
N VAL A 215 -1.83 7.20 -15.59
CA VAL A 215 -2.67 6.05 -15.91
C VAL A 215 -4.13 6.45 -15.71
N GLN A 216 -4.89 6.51 -16.81
CA GLN A 216 -6.26 6.99 -16.81
C GLN A 216 -7.15 6.03 -17.60
N PHE A 217 -8.30 5.64 -17.01
CA PHE A 217 -9.25 4.72 -17.63
C PHE A 217 -10.66 4.91 -17.04
N PRO A 218 -11.72 4.61 -17.81
CA PRO A 218 -13.09 4.64 -17.32
C PRO A 218 -13.35 3.48 -16.34
N ILE A 219 -14.29 3.70 -15.42
CA ILE A 219 -14.85 2.69 -14.53
C ILE A 219 -16.36 2.76 -14.64
N ASP A 220 -16.96 1.65 -15.07
CA ASP A 220 -18.41 1.49 -15.11
C ASP A 220 -18.81 0.49 -14.02
N LEU A 221 -19.53 0.99 -13.01
CA LEU A 221 -20.07 0.20 -11.91
C LEU A 221 -21.51 -0.16 -12.25
N PRO A 222 -21.81 -1.43 -12.54
CA PRO A 222 -23.09 -1.81 -13.15
C PRO A 222 -24.23 -1.88 -12.15
N ASP A 223 -23.96 -1.92 -10.85
CA ASP A 223 -24.96 -2.17 -9.83
C ASP A 223 -24.61 -1.52 -8.47
N HIS A 224 -25.58 -1.61 -7.58
CA HIS A 224 -25.50 -1.14 -6.21
C HIS A 224 -24.33 -1.73 -5.42
N ALA A 225 -23.99 -3.00 -5.60
CA ALA A 225 -22.90 -3.65 -4.88
C ALA A 225 -21.56 -3.09 -5.29
N ALA A 226 -21.31 -2.93 -6.58
CA ALA A 226 -20.08 -2.34 -7.12
C ALA A 226 -19.88 -0.88 -6.67
N VAL A 227 -20.95 -0.06 -6.69
CA VAL A 227 -20.92 1.33 -6.20
C VAL A 227 -20.57 1.37 -4.71
N ASN A 228 -21.19 0.50 -3.91
CA ASN A 228 -20.93 0.45 -2.47
C ASN A 228 -19.54 -0.09 -2.14
N ALA A 229 -19.00 -1.04 -2.91
CA ALA A 229 -17.64 -1.53 -2.76
C ALA A 229 -16.63 -0.40 -3.01
N LEU A 230 -16.78 0.37 -4.12
CA LEU A 230 -15.96 1.54 -4.39
C LEU A 230 -16.08 2.59 -3.28
N LEU A 231 -17.30 2.96 -2.90
CA LEU A 231 -17.54 3.99 -1.90
C LEU A 231 -16.86 3.63 -0.56
N LYS A 232 -17.12 2.43 -0.03
CA LYS A 232 -16.65 1.99 1.29
C LYS A 232 -15.15 1.74 1.36
N MET A 233 -14.49 1.42 0.25
CA MET A 233 -13.05 1.25 0.24
C MET A 233 -12.27 2.56 0.28
N THR A 234 -12.94 3.70 0.05
CA THR A 234 -12.30 5.02 -0.01
C THR A 234 -12.44 5.79 1.30
N PRO A 235 -11.50 6.70 1.62
CA PRO A 235 -11.65 7.60 2.76
C PRO A 235 -12.81 8.59 2.61
N TYR A 236 -13.40 8.72 1.43
CA TYR A 236 -14.53 9.60 1.16
C TYR A 236 -15.78 9.18 1.92
N TYR A 237 -16.01 7.88 2.09
CA TYR A 237 -17.11 7.31 2.86
C TYR A 237 -17.22 7.91 4.27
N TRP A 238 -16.09 7.99 4.95
CA TRP A 238 -16.03 8.43 6.34
C TRP A 238 -16.09 9.96 6.52
N ARG A 239 -15.76 10.71 5.46
CA ARG A 239 -15.69 12.18 5.47
C ARG A 239 -16.92 12.86 4.90
N ALA A 240 -17.77 12.11 4.19
CA ALA A 240 -18.97 12.64 3.56
C ALA A 240 -20.10 12.85 4.57
N GLU A 241 -20.92 13.86 4.34
CA GLU A 241 -22.17 14.08 5.09
C GLU A 241 -23.11 12.87 4.93
N ARG A 242 -23.79 12.50 6.03
CA ARG A 242 -24.66 11.32 6.08
C ARG A 242 -25.71 11.30 4.95
N GLN A 243 -26.32 12.44 4.66
CA GLN A 243 -27.36 12.54 3.64
C GLN A 243 -26.81 12.27 2.24
N ARG A 244 -25.67 12.89 1.85
CA ARG A 244 -25.01 12.68 0.56
C ARG A 244 -24.50 11.26 0.40
N ARG A 245 -23.92 10.71 1.47
CA ARG A 245 -23.48 9.33 1.49
C ARG A 245 -24.64 8.37 1.23
N ALA A 246 -25.79 8.54 1.90
CA ALA A 246 -26.98 7.72 1.68
C ALA A 246 -27.51 7.82 0.24
N GLN A 247 -27.41 9.00 -0.40
CA GLN A 247 -27.75 9.15 -1.81
C GLN A 247 -26.84 8.35 -2.73
N VAL A 248 -25.53 8.35 -2.47
CA VAL A 248 -24.58 7.55 -3.25
C VAL A 248 -24.76 6.05 -2.97
N GLU A 249 -24.98 5.66 -1.71
CA GLU A 249 -25.29 4.28 -1.33
C GLU A 249 -26.52 3.74 -2.05
N ALA A 250 -27.49 4.57 -2.41
CA ALA A 250 -28.72 4.16 -3.10
C ALA A 250 -28.58 4.07 -4.63
N LEU A 251 -27.43 4.45 -5.21
CA LEU A 251 -27.21 4.37 -6.66
C LEU A 251 -27.21 2.91 -7.13
N THR A 252 -27.83 2.67 -8.28
CA THR A 252 -27.89 1.36 -8.95
C THR A 252 -26.84 1.22 -10.04
N GLY A 253 -25.97 2.19 -10.20
CA GLY A 253 -24.83 2.22 -11.13
C GLY A 253 -24.13 3.57 -11.07
N LEU A 254 -22.87 3.60 -11.49
CA LEU A 254 -22.07 4.82 -11.55
C LEU A 254 -20.97 4.66 -12.60
N SER A 255 -20.90 5.59 -13.55
CA SER A 255 -19.72 5.72 -14.40
C SER A 255 -18.82 6.82 -13.86
N THR A 256 -17.55 6.52 -13.70
CA THR A 256 -16.53 7.43 -13.19
C THR A 256 -15.18 7.14 -13.85
N GLN A 257 -14.16 7.92 -13.49
CA GLN A 257 -12.83 7.76 -14.06
C GLN A 257 -11.79 7.46 -12.99
N ALA A 258 -10.99 6.43 -13.24
CA ALA A 258 -9.72 6.25 -12.54
C ALA A 258 -8.67 7.15 -13.17
N ASP A 259 -7.92 7.87 -12.36
CA ASP A 259 -6.87 8.79 -12.78
C ASP A 259 -5.74 8.79 -11.75
N PHE A 260 -4.58 8.28 -12.15
CA PHE A 260 -3.46 8.04 -11.25
C PHE A 260 -2.16 8.56 -11.83
N ARG A 261 -1.24 8.95 -10.96
CA ARG A 261 0.18 9.13 -11.25
C ARG A 261 0.99 7.98 -10.72
N ILE A 262 1.88 7.46 -11.54
CA ILE A 262 2.97 6.57 -11.12
C ILE A 262 4.26 7.36 -11.24
N LEU A 263 4.90 7.58 -10.09
CA LEU A 263 6.11 8.35 -9.94
C LEU A 263 7.25 7.38 -9.57
N HIS A 264 8.29 7.34 -10.37
CA HIS A 264 9.46 6.50 -10.15
C HIS A 264 10.65 7.39 -9.79
N PHE A 265 11.19 7.17 -8.62
CA PHE A 265 12.35 7.87 -8.07
C PHE A 265 13.52 6.91 -7.87
N VAL A 266 14.71 7.47 -7.88
CA VAL A 266 15.94 6.79 -7.44
C VAL A 266 16.47 7.48 -6.18
N ARG A 267 16.90 6.69 -5.20
CA ARG A 267 17.61 7.17 -4.03
C ARG A 267 18.99 7.67 -4.46
N GLU A 268 19.34 8.89 -4.06
CA GLU A 268 20.70 9.41 -4.21
C GLU A 268 21.72 8.58 -3.42
N ALA A 269 22.99 8.68 -3.80
CA ALA A 269 24.07 7.87 -3.23
C ALA A 269 24.37 8.23 -1.76
#